data_3e357381775b55a61adf6fcfc30dd203
#
_entry.id   3e357381775b55a61adf6fcfc30dd203
#
_cell.length_a   1.000
_cell.length_b   1.000
_cell.length_c   1.000
_cell.angle_alpha   90.00
_cell.angle_beta   90.00
_cell.angle_gamma   90.00
#
_symmetry.space_group_name_H-M   'P 1'
#
loop_
_entity.id
_entity.type
_entity.pdbx_description
1 polymer ?
#
loop_
_entity_poly.entity_id
_entity_poly.type
_entity_poly.pdbx_seq_one_letter_code
_entity_poly.pdbx_strand_id
1 'polypeptide(L)'
;MLDSLVRQLKSNDPTVRTKAASAIGNSGEKSAVPFLVRALVDENRHVRRAASAGLGQVWTDEAVAPLCTALNDTDWFVRWNAALALGLITDSRAVDPLIGALHDANRYVRRNAAEALGNIRNTRATGWLIESLQDPDVDVRWNAADALGKLRDQHATDPLIHALSDPDEFVRERAADALGRIRDARAAAALQAALKDRNDDVRKTAKEALEKIELRDTRLQ
;
A
#
# COMPACT_ATOMS: atom_id res chain seq x y z
N MET A 1 -2.25 33.90 4.42
CA MET A 1 -1.49 32.89 5.19
C MET A 1 -0.52 32.12 4.26
N LEU A 2 -0.97 31.56 3.15
CA LEU A 2 -0.14 30.78 2.21
C LEU A 2 1.09 31.56 1.70
N ASP A 3 0.93 32.82 1.28
CA ASP A 3 2.05 33.65 0.77
C ASP A 3 3.19 33.82 1.79
N SER A 4 2.87 33.90 3.09
CA SER A 4 3.89 33.97 4.14
C SER A 4 4.65 32.66 4.26
N LEU A 5 3.96 31.51 4.21
CA LEU A 5 4.58 30.17 4.26
C LEU A 5 5.42 29.90 3.01
N VAL A 6 4.95 30.32 1.83
CA VAL A 6 5.71 30.23 0.57
C VAL A 6 7.01 31.02 0.62
N ARG A 7 7.01 32.20 1.27
CA ARG A 7 8.26 32.96 1.51
C ARG A 7 9.20 32.21 2.44
N GLN A 8 8.68 31.56 3.49
CA GLN A 8 9.46 30.77 4.43
C GLN A 8 10.10 29.53 3.79
N LEU A 9 9.49 28.93 2.74
CA LEU A 9 10.11 27.86 1.97
C LEU A 9 11.41 28.28 1.26
N LYS A 10 11.68 29.57 1.13
CA LYS A 10 12.92 30.11 0.54
C LYS A 10 13.99 30.50 1.59
N SER A 11 13.74 30.21 2.87
CA SER A 11 14.69 30.52 3.95
C SER A 11 15.99 29.71 3.79
N ASN A 12 17.10 30.30 4.17
CA ASN A 12 18.39 29.60 4.27
C ASN A 12 18.39 28.54 5.40
N ASP A 13 17.53 28.73 6.42
CA ASP A 13 17.39 27.79 7.53
C ASP A 13 16.46 26.62 7.15
N PRO A 14 16.96 25.37 7.05
CA PRO A 14 16.15 24.21 6.74
C PRO A 14 15.05 23.93 7.77
N THR A 15 15.22 24.39 9.01
CA THR A 15 14.18 24.25 10.05
C THR A 15 12.96 25.10 9.72
N VAL A 16 13.20 26.31 9.23
CA VAL A 16 12.13 27.22 8.77
C VAL A 16 11.44 26.63 7.55
N ARG A 17 12.20 26.13 6.54
CA ARG A 17 11.65 25.47 5.36
C ARG A 17 10.81 24.23 5.74
N THR A 18 11.28 23.41 6.68
CA THR A 18 10.55 22.21 7.16
C THR A 18 9.20 22.60 7.79
N LYS A 19 9.21 23.58 8.70
CA LYS A 19 7.97 24.08 9.35
C LYS A 19 7.00 24.64 8.32
N ALA A 20 7.50 25.38 7.35
CA ALA A 20 6.69 25.94 6.28
C ALA A 20 6.06 24.83 5.41
N ALA A 21 6.84 23.82 4.98
CA ALA A 21 6.34 22.69 4.22
C ALA A 21 5.26 21.90 4.98
N SER A 22 5.49 21.64 6.27
CA SER A 22 4.49 21.00 7.13
C SER A 22 3.20 21.82 7.27
N ALA A 23 3.32 23.13 7.51
CA ALA A 23 2.16 24.02 7.64
C ALA A 23 1.36 24.14 6.33
N ILE A 24 2.06 24.15 5.20
CA ILE A 24 1.45 24.15 3.86
C ILE A 24 0.69 22.83 3.62
N GLY A 25 1.31 21.69 3.93
CA GLY A 25 0.65 20.38 3.80
C GLY A 25 -0.60 20.27 4.69
N ASN A 26 -0.50 20.71 5.94
CA ASN A 26 -1.59 20.68 6.91
C ASN A 26 -2.77 21.60 6.54
N SER A 27 -2.57 22.61 5.68
CA SER A 27 -3.66 23.45 5.21
C SER A 27 -4.67 22.70 4.33
N GLY A 28 -4.25 21.60 3.69
CA GLY A 28 -5.08 20.83 2.75
C GLY A 28 -5.45 21.59 1.46
N GLU A 29 -4.86 22.78 1.25
CA GLU A 29 -5.19 23.62 0.11
C GLU A 29 -4.57 23.07 -1.19
N LYS A 30 -5.38 22.79 -2.20
CA LYS A 30 -4.89 22.33 -3.51
C LYS A 30 -3.93 23.30 -4.18
N SER A 31 -4.13 24.59 -3.98
CA SER A 31 -3.22 25.66 -4.44
C SER A 31 -1.79 25.55 -3.89
N ALA A 32 -1.61 24.76 -2.84
CA ALA A 32 -0.33 24.54 -2.18
C ALA A 32 0.55 23.47 -2.89
N VAL A 33 -0.04 22.62 -3.72
CA VAL A 33 0.64 21.48 -4.39
C VAL A 33 1.92 21.91 -5.11
N PRO A 34 1.97 22.96 -5.96
CA PRO A 34 3.19 23.36 -6.65
C PRO A 34 4.36 23.70 -5.70
N PHE A 35 4.06 24.24 -4.51
CA PHE A 35 5.08 24.58 -3.52
C PHE A 35 5.63 23.36 -2.80
N LEU A 36 4.76 22.39 -2.48
CA LEU A 36 5.18 21.11 -1.90
C LEU A 36 5.98 20.26 -2.92
N VAL A 37 5.58 20.26 -4.19
CA VAL A 37 6.33 19.60 -5.27
C VAL A 37 7.76 20.17 -5.37
N ARG A 38 7.93 21.49 -5.28
CA ARG A 38 9.27 22.10 -5.22
C ARG A 38 10.05 21.70 -3.98
N ALA A 39 9.39 21.57 -2.83
CA ALA A 39 10.02 21.16 -1.58
C ALA A 39 10.42 19.66 -1.56
N LEU A 40 9.88 18.82 -2.45
CA LEU A 40 10.32 17.42 -2.60
C LEU A 40 11.75 17.28 -3.10
N VAL A 41 12.32 18.29 -3.73
CA VAL A 41 13.70 18.28 -4.23
C VAL A 41 14.64 19.14 -3.39
N ASP A 42 14.23 19.52 -2.16
CA ASP A 42 15.09 20.24 -1.23
C ASP A 42 16.33 19.41 -0.84
N GLU A 43 17.48 20.07 -0.70
CA GLU A 43 18.72 19.44 -0.23
C GLU A 43 18.56 18.76 1.14
N ASN A 44 17.72 19.33 2.01
CA ASN A 44 17.51 18.85 3.36
C ASN A 44 16.39 17.78 3.40
N ARG A 45 16.72 16.59 3.88
CA ARG A 45 15.78 15.47 3.99
C ARG A 45 14.53 15.77 4.81
N HIS A 46 14.61 16.63 5.84
CA HIS A 46 13.45 16.95 6.69
C HIS A 46 12.44 17.81 5.93
N VAL A 47 12.90 18.69 5.05
CA VAL A 47 12.02 19.45 4.15
C VAL A 47 11.33 18.50 3.16
N ARG A 48 12.08 17.57 2.53
CA ARG A 48 11.51 16.57 1.61
C ARG A 48 10.50 15.66 2.32
N ARG A 49 10.79 15.22 3.57
CA ARG A 49 9.85 14.45 4.40
C ARG A 49 8.55 15.22 4.65
N ALA A 50 8.64 16.48 5.04
CA ALA A 50 7.47 17.32 5.27
C ALA A 50 6.66 17.54 3.99
N ALA A 51 7.34 17.73 2.85
CA ALA A 51 6.71 17.91 1.56
C ALA A 51 5.97 16.65 1.09
N SER A 52 6.61 15.47 1.19
CA SER A 52 6.00 14.21 0.81
C SER A 52 4.76 13.87 1.65
N ALA A 53 4.84 14.09 2.97
CA ALA A 53 3.68 13.95 3.87
C ALA A 53 2.57 14.94 3.52
N GLY A 54 2.92 16.20 3.25
CA GLY A 54 1.95 17.24 2.89
C GLY A 54 1.21 16.93 1.58
N LEU A 55 1.89 16.42 0.57
CA LEU A 55 1.26 16.00 -0.69
C LEU A 55 0.26 14.86 -0.49
N GLY A 56 0.55 13.96 0.46
CA GLY A 56 -0.37 12.89 0.83
C GLY A 56 -1.65 13.38 1.51
N GLN A 57 -1.71 14.62 2.00
CA GLN A 57 -2.92 15.20 2.61
C GLN A 57 -3.80 15.96 1.60
N VAL A 58 -3.24 16.35 0.47
CA VAL A 58 -3.97 17.21 -0.51
C VAL A 58 -4.73 16.41 -1.56
N TRP A 59 -4.37 15.16 -1.80
CA TRP A 59 -5.03 14.19 -2.70
C TRP A 59 -5.39 14.76 -4.07
N THR A 60 -4.39 15.17 -4.83
CA THR A 60 -4.58 15.69 -6.18
C THR A 60 -3.80 14.92 -7.23
N ASP A 61 -4.33 14.88 -8.45
CA ASP A 61 -3.68 14.22 -9.59
C ASP A 61 -2.31 14.82 -9.93
N GLU A 62 -2.12 16.11 -9.66
CA GLU A 62 -0.85 16.80 -9.89
C GLU A 62 0.27 16.31 -8.96
N ALA A 63 -0.08 15.69 -7.81
CA ALA A 63 0.90 15.13 -6.89
C ALA A 63 1.44 13.76 -7.35
N VAL A 64 0.75 13.03 -8.25
CA VAL A 64 1.07 11.65 -8.62
C VAL A 64 2.48 11.54 -9.20
N ALA A 65 2.80 12.27 -10.25
CA ALA A 65 4.10 12.16 -10.90
C ALA A 65 5.28 12.57 -9.98
N PRO A 66 5.19 13.68 -9.21
CA PRO A 66 6.21 14.02 -8.21
C PRO A 66 6.36 12.95 -7.11
N LEU A 67 5.27 12.36 -6.63
CA LEU A 67 5.34 11.28 -5.63
C LEU A 67 5.92 9.99 -6.21
N CYS A 68 5.63 9.65 -7.46
CA CYS A 68 6.30 8.53 -8.15
C CYS A 68 7.82 8.74 -8.23
N THR A 69 8.28 9.97 -8.46
CA THR A 69 9.71 10.30 -8.43
C THR A 69 10.27 10.17 -7.01
N ALA A 70 9.52 10.61 -5.99
CA ALA A 70 9.92 10.53 -4.59
C ALA A 70 10.03 9.10 -4.04
N LEU A 71 9.48 8.08 -4.71
CA LEU A 71 9.73 6.66 -4.39
C LEU A 71 11.20 6.25 -4.57
N ASN A 72 12.01 7.06 -5.26
CA ASN A 72 13.45 6.83 -5.44
C ASN A 72 14.31 7.77 -4.58
N ASP A 73 13.75 8.48 -3.60
CA ASP A 73 14.51 9.36 -2.71
C ASP A 73 15.56 8.57 -1.91
N THR A 74 16.68 9.19 -1.60
CA THR A 74 17.72 8.59 -0.77
C THR A 74 17.25 8.32 0.66
N ASP A 75 16.30 9.11 1.17
CA ASP A 75 15.72 8.96 2.50
C ASP A 75 14.52 8.03 2.48
N TRP A 76 14.59 6.93 3.21
CA TRP A 76 13.51 5.94 3.26
C TRP A 76 12.16 6.50 3.75
N PHE A 77 12.18 7.52 4.60
CA PHE A 77 10.94 8.10 5.13
C PHE A 77 10.20 8.92 4.05
N VAL A 78 10.94 9.55 3.14
CA VAL A 78 10.35 10.21 1.95
C VAL A 78 9.71 9.17 1.05
N ARG A 79 10.41 8.05 0.76
CA ARG A 79 9.88 6.94 -0.04
C ARG A 79 8.63 6.32 0.61
N TRP A 80 8.67 6.13 1.92
CA TRP A 80 7.53 5.62 2.71
C TRP A 80 6.30 6.52 2.59
N ASN A 81 6.45 7.84 2.80
CA ASN A 81 5.37 8.82 2.63
C ASN A 81 4.85 8.83 1.20
N ALA A 82 5.72 8.74 0.20
CA ALA A 82 5.33 8.72 -1.21
C ALA A 82 4.46 7.50 -1.52
N ALA A 83 4.84 6.30 -1.07
CA ALA A 83 4.05 5.09 -1.24
C ALA A 83 2.67 5.21 -0.56
N LEU A 84 2.63 5.69 0.69
CA LEU A 84 1.40 5.94 1.42
C LEU A 84 0.48 6.91 0.67
N ALA A 85 1.02 8.05 0.24
CA ALA A 85 0.27 9.08 -0.47
C ALA A 85 -0.32 8.56 -1.80
N LEU A 86 0.47 7.83 -2.58
CA LEU A 86 0.02 7.21 -3.83
C LEU A 86 -1.08 6.16 -3.61
N GLY A 87 -1.02 5.42 -2.50
CA GLY A 87 -2.07 4.48 -2.09
C GLY A 87 -3.38 5.16 -1.68
N LEU A 88 -3.34 6.41 -1.19
CA LEU A 88 -4.52 7.22 -0.88
C LEU A 88 -5.10 7.89 -2.13
N ILE A 89 -4.26 8.33 -3.07
CA ILE A 89 -4.70 8.95 -4.34
C ILE A 89 -5.30 7.90 -5.27
N THR A 90 -4.84 6.64 -5.23
CA THR A 90 -5.33 5.50 -6.02
C THR A 90 -5.25 5.67 -7.54
N ASP A 91 -4.27 6.41 -8.04
CA ASP A 91 -4.07 6.62 -9.48
C ASP A 91 -3.26 5.48 -10.12
N SER A 92 -3.73 4.96 -11.25
CA SER A 92 -3.09 3.85 -11.95
C SER A 92 -1.69 4.15 -12.50
N ARG A 93 -1.32 5.43 -12.67
CA ARG A 93 0.03 5.86 -13.07
C ARG A 93 1.10 5.48 -12.04
N ALA A 94 0.68 5.25 -10.78
CA ALA A 94 1.59 4.86 -9.70
C ALA A 94 1.92 3.36 -9.68
N VAL A 95 1.25 2.52 -10.48
CA VAL A 95 1.38 1.05 -10.41
C VAL A 95 2.82 0.62 -10.62
N ASP A 96 3.46 1.00 -11.73
CA ASP A 96 4.82 0.56 -12.05
C ASP A 96 5.87 1.11 -11.05
N PRO A 97 5.83 2.40 -10.64
CA PRO A 97 6.69 2.89 -9.56
C PRO A 97 6.50 2.16 -8.23
N LEU A 98 5.27 1.83 -7.85
CA LEU A 98 4.99 1.09 -6.62
C LEU A 98 5.43 -0.38 -6.70
N ILE A 99 5.36 -1.01 -7.87
CA ILE A 99 5.96 -2.33 -8.11
C ILE A 99 7.46 -2.29 -7.82
N GLY A 100 8.17 -1.27 -8.30
CA GLY A 100 9.58 -1.08 -7.96
C GLY A 100 9.82 -0.94 -6.45
N ALA A 101 8.94 -0.25 -5.74
CA ALA A 101 9.03 -0.05 -4.29
C ALA A 101 8.75 -1.33 -3.46
N LEU A 102 8.17 -2.40 -4.03
CA LEU A 102 8.09 -3.71 -3.38
C LEU A 102 9.46 -4.34 -3.09
N HIS A 103 10.51 -3.89 -3.77
CA HIS A 103 11.88 -4.36 -3.57
C HIS A 103 12.75 -3.38 -2.76
N ASP A 104 12.14 -2.40 -2.09
CA ASP A 104 12.88 -1.43 -1.27
C ASP A 104 13.66 -2.13 -0.14
N ALA A 105 14.85 -1.63 0.16
CA ALA A 105 15.63 -2.13 1.29
C ALA A 105 14.91 -1.97 2.64
N ASN A 106 14.03 -0.97 2.76
CA ASN A 106 13.30 -0.67 3.98
C ASN A 106 11.92 -1.36 3.98
N ARG A 107 11.66 -2.23 4.97
CA ARG A 107 10.42 -2.97 5.12
C ARG A 107 9.16 -2.09 5.15
N TYR A 108 9.23 -0.90 5.74
CA TYR A 108 8.08 0.00 5.82
C TYR A 108 7.68 0.56 4.45
N VAL A 109 8.67 0.76 3.56
CA VAL A 109 8.40 1.15 2.17
C VAL A 109 7.75 0.00 1.42
N ARG A 110 8.30 -1.23 1.51
CA ARG A 110 7.73 -2.42 0.87
C ARG A 110 6.29 -2.67 1.33
N ARG A 111 6.04 -2.57 2.65
CA ARG A 111 4.70 -2.71 3.23
C ARG A 111 3.70 -1.72 2.62
N ASN A 112 4.05 -0.43 2.60
CA ASN A 112 3.16 0.59 2.06
C ASN A 112 2.99 0.47 0.54
N ALA A 113 4.00 0.01 -0.18
CA ALA A 113 3.88 -0.28 -1.61
C ALA A 113 2.86 -1.40 -1.88
N ALA A 114 2.90 -2.49 -1.11
CA ALA A 114 1.92 -3.58 -1.21
C ALA A 114 0.50 -3.09 -0.91
N GLU A 115 0.33 -2.31 0.18
CA GLU A 115 -0.96 -1.72 0.55
C GLU A 115 -1.49 -0.79 -0.55
N ALA A 116 -0.64 0.10 -1.08
CA ALA A 116 -0.98 1.04 -2.13
C ALA A 116 -1.44 0.34 -3.41
N LEU A 117 -0.72 -0.70 -3.85
CA LEU A 117 -1.09 -1.52 -5.01
C LEU A 117 -2.45 -2.21 -4.80
N GLY A 118 -2.71 -2.69 -3.58
CA GLY A 118 -4.01 -3.24 -3.21
C GLY A 118 -5.13 -2.20 -3.29
N ASN A 119 -4.88 -0.97 -2.89
CA ASN A 119 -5.87 0.12 -2.94
C ASN A 119 -6.14 0.58 -4.38
N ILE A 120 -5.12 0.61 -5.25
CA ILE A 120 -5.25 0.94 -6.68
C ILE A 120 -6.02 -0.16 -7.45
N ARG A 121 -5.98 -1.41 -6.99
CA ARG A 121 -6.70 -2.57 -7.56
C ARG A 121 -6.36 -2.84 -9.03
N ASN A 122 -5.13 -2.64 -9.45
CA ASN A 122 -4.69 -2.95 -10.81
C ASN A 122 -4.02 -4.33 -10.84
N THR A 123 -4.59 -5.27 -11.61
CA THR A 123 -4.11 -6.66 -11.68
C THR A 123 -2.71 -6.82 -12.29
N ARG A 124 -2.14 -5.79 -12.92
CA ARG A 124 -0.72 -5.81 -13.35
C ARG A 124 0.24 -6.06 -12.19
N ALA A 125 -0.17 -5.72 -10.95
CA ALA A 125 0.64 -5.95 -9.76
C ALA A 125 0.55 -7.38 -9.21
N THR A 126 -0.35 -8.24 -9.72
CA THR A 126 -0.64 -9.56 -9.14
C THR A 126 0.63 -10.39 -8.97
N GLY A 127 1.46 -10.54 -10.02
CA GLY A 127 2.69 -11.34 -9.96
C GLY A 127 3.68 -10.86 -8.89
N TRP A 128 3.89 -9.56 -8.79
CA TRP A 128 4.79 -8.95 -7.82
C TRP A 128 4.29 -9.05 -6.37
N LEU A 129 2.99 -8.93 -6.17
CA LEU A 129 2.37 -9.15 -4.87
C LEU A 129 2.43 -10.62 -4.44
N ILE A 130 2.36 -11.57 -5.40
CA ILE A 130 2.58 -13.00 -5.13
C ILE A 130 4.02 -13.23 -4.62
N GLU A 131 5.03 -12.60 -5.23
CA GLU A 131 6.41 -12.67 -4.73
C GLU A 131 6.52 -12.10 -3.31
N SER A 132 5.82 -11.00 -3.02
CA SER A 132 5.80 -10.37 -1.69
C SER A 132 5.16 -11.25 -0.60
N LEU A 133 4.42 -12.32 -0.92
CA LEU A 133 3.99 -13.33 0.06
C LEU A 133 5.16 -14.10 0.68
N GLN A 134 6.36 -14.01 0.12
CA GLN A 134 7.58 -14.64 0.63
C GLN A 134 8.54 -13.62 1.28
N ASP A 135 8.10 -12.39 1.52
CA ASP A 135 8.94 -11.37 2.16
C ASP A 135 9.39 -11.82 3.56
N PRO A 136 10.65 -11.54 3.96
CA PRO A 136 11.11 -11.86 5.30
C PRO A 136 10.33 -11.15 6.41
N ASP A 137 9.74 -9.99 6.12
CA ASP A 137 8.94 -9.21 7.08
C ASP A 137 7.46 -9.64 7.03
N VAL A 138 6.92 -9.95 8.19
CA VAL A 138 5.55 -10.42 8.34
C VAL A 138 4.51 -9.39 7.89
N ASP A 139 4.75 -8.10 8.18
CA ASP A 139 3.81 -7.04 7.81
C ASP A 139 3.74 -6.88 6.28
N VAL A 140 4.84 -7.13 5.57
CA VAL A 140 4.84 -7.12 4.09
C VAL A 140 4.03 -8.29 3.56
N ARG A 141 4.24 -9.53 4.08
CA ARG A 141 3.46 -10.70 3.66
C ARG A 141 1.97 -10.52 3.92
N TRP A 142 1.62 -9.97 5.09
CA TRP A 142 0.24 -9.67 5.46
C TRP A 142 -0.41 -8.69 4.48
N ASN A 143 0.27 -7.57 4.17
CA ASN A 143 -0.24 -6.58 3.23
C ASN A 143 -0.32 -7.12 1.79
N ALA A 144 0.61 -7.98 1.39
CA ALA A 144 0.57 -8.65 0.10
C ALA A 144 -0.68 -9.54 -0.05
N ALA A 145 -1.00 -10.34 0.99
CA ALA A 145 -2.20 -11.16 1.00
C ALA A 145 -3.49 -10.30 0.95
N ASP A 146 -3.56 -9.21 1.72
CA ASP A 146 -4.70 -8.29 1.67
C ASP A 146 -4.85 -7.62 0.30
N ALA A 147 -3.73 -7.17 -0.29
CA ALA A 147 -3.70 -6.57 -1.62
C ALA A 147 -4.20 -7.54 -2.69
N LEU A 148 -3.74 -8.78 -2.69
CA LEU A 148 -4.21 -9.83 -3.61
C LEU A 148 -5.71 -10.09 -3.47
N GLY A 149 -6.23 -10.10 -2.24
CA GLY A 149 -7.66 -10.18 -1.98
C GLY A 149 -8.46 -8.99 -2.52
N LYS A 150 -7.89 -7.77 -2.50
CA LYS A 150 -8.48 -6.57 -3.10
C LYS A 150 -8.46 -6.61 -4.62
N LEU A 151 -7.41 -7.15 -5.24
CA LEU A 151 -7.29 -7.31 -6.69
C LEU A 151 -8.30 -8.35 -7.25
N ARG A 152 -8.65 -9.36 -6.46
CA ARG A 152 -9.57 -10.46 -6.85
C ARG A 152 -9.13 -11.21 -8.11
N ASP A 153 -7.84 -11.29 -8.35
CA ASP A 153 -7.28 -12.02 -9.50
C ASP A 153 -7.10 -13.50 -9.14
N GLN A 154 -7.67 -14.39 -9.94
CA GLN A 154 -7.61 -15.84 -9.72
C GLN A 154 -6.20 -16.43 -9.84
N HIS A 155 -5.24 -15.72 -10.46
CA HIS A 155 -3.84 -16.12 -10.47
C HIS A 155 -3.22 -16.14 -9.08
N ALA A 156 -3.79 -15.42 -8.11
CA ALA A 156 -3.35 -15.43 -6.73
C ALA A 156 -3.89 -16.61 -5.90
N THR A 157 -4.82 -17.43 -6.44
CA THR A 157 -5.48 -18.49 -5.66
C THR A 157 -4.49 -19.49 -5.09
N ASP A 158 -3.65 -20.10 -5.93
CA ASP A 158 -2.70 -21.14 -5.48
C ASP A 158 -1.61 -20.55 -4.54
N PRO A 159 -1.01 -19.39 -4.81
CA PRO A 159 -0.10 -18.73 -3.85
C PRO A 159 -0.76 -18.43 -2.50
N LEU A 160 -2.01 -17.99 -2.48
CA LEU A 160 -2.72 -17.71 -1.22
C LEU A 160 -3.09 -19.01 -0.47
N ILE A 161 -3.36 -20.12 -1.18
CA ILE A 161 -3.51 -21.45 -0.57
C ILE A 161 -2.22 -21.84 0.17
N HIS A 162 -1.05 -21.60 -0.41
CA HIS A 162 0.23 -21.82 0.27
C HIS A 162 0.38 -20.90 1.50
N ALA A 163 -0.05 -19.65 1.42
CA ALA A 163 0.00 -18.70 2.54
C ALA A 163 -0.92 -19.09 3.73
N LEU A 164 -1.89 -20.00 3.56
CA LEU A 164 -2.64 -20.60 4.68
C LEU A 164 -1.75 -21.44 5.61
N SER A 165 -0.51 -21.72 5.21
CA SER A 165 0.48 -22.45 6.03
C SER A 165 1.60 -21.51 6.55
N ASP A 166 1.43 -20.18 6.47
CA ASP A 166 2.42 -19.23 7.00
C ASP A 166 2.63 -19.46 8.51
N PRO A 167 3.86 -19.32 9.03
CA PRO A 167 4.11 -19.44 10.46
C PRO A 167 3.32 -18.43 11.29
N ASP A 168 3.02 -17.25 10.74
CA ASP A 168 2.29 -16.17 11.38
C ASP A 168 0.78 -16.31 11.17
N GLU A 169 0.00 -16.21 12.26
CA GLU A 169 -1.45 -16.35 12.22
C GLU A 169 -2.17 -15.22 11.48
N PHE A 170 -1.63 -14.00 11.53
CA PHE A 170 -2.26 -12.86 10.85
C PHE A 170 -2.12 -12.99 9.33
N VAL A 171 -1.00 -13.55 8.84
CA VAL A 171 -0.82 -13.84 7.41
C VAL A 171 -1.78 -14.95 6.98
N ARG A 172 -1.93 -16.05 7.78
CA ARG A 172 -2.88 -17.13 7.47
C ARG A 172 -4.31 -16.63 7.43
N GLU A 173 -4.71 -15.83 8.42
CA GLU A 173 -6.05 -15.22 8.47
C GLU A 173 -6.30 -14.36 7.22
N ARG A 174 -5.33 -13.52 6.86
CA ARG A 174 -5.45 -12.63 5.70
C ARG A 174 -5.50 -13.40 4.39
N ALA A 175 -4.76 -14.50 4.28
CA ALA A 175 -4.83 -15.40 3.12
C ALA A 175 -6.22 -16.03 2.99
N ALA A 176 -6.82 -16.49 4.10
CA ALA A 176 -8.17 -17.02 4.08
C ALA A 176 -9.22 -15.97 3.64
N ASP A 177 -9.15 -14.73 4.16
CA ASP A 177 -10.04 -13.66 3.73
C ASP A 177 -9.85 -13.30 2.25
N ALA A 178 -8.60 -13.24 1.78
CA ALA A 178 -8.28 -12.99 0.38
C ALA A 178 -8.88 -14.05 -0.55
N LEU A 179 -8.77 -15.32 -0.21
CA LEU A 179 -9.39 -16.44 -0.93
C LEU A 179 -10.92 -16.29 -0.97
N GLY A 180 -11.53 -15.90 0.15
CA GLY A 180 -12.95 -15.62 0.21
C GLY A 180 -13.40 -14.43 -0.63
N ARG A 181 -12.54 -13.43 -0.85
CA ARG A 181 -12.81 -12.29 -1.75
C ARG A 181 -12.64 -12.65 -3.22
N ILE A 182 -11.67 -13.52 -3.55
CA ILE A 182 -11.42 -14.03 -4.92
C ILE A 182 -12.56 -14.96 -5.35
N ARG A 183 -13.09 -15.75 -4.42
CA ARG A 183 -14.18 -16.71 -4.65
C ARG A 183 -13.85 -17.73 -5.75
N ASP A 184 -12.67 -18.29 -5.73
CA ASP A 184 -12.27 -19.37 -6.61
C ASP A 184 -12.51 -20.72 -5.92
N ALA A 185 -13.28 -21.61 -6.56
CA ALA A 185 -13.63 -22.93 -6.02
C ALA A 185 -12.41 -23.80 -5.72
N ARG A 186 -11.27 -23.58 -6.37
CA ARG A 186 -10.01 -24.29 -6.09
C ARG A 186 -9.53 -24.13 -4.64
N ALA A 187 -9.93 -23.03 -3.97
CA ALA A 187 -9.55 -22.78 -2.59
C ALA A 187 -10.35 -23.61 -1.57
N ALA A 188 -11.48 -24.21 -1.96
CA ALA A 188 -12.42 -24.82 -1.01
C ALA A 188 -11.77 -25.88 -0.14
N ALA A 189 -11.00 -26.82 -0.73
CA ALA A 189 -10.35 -27.90 0.04
C ALA A 189 -9.33 -27.37 1.05
N ALA A 190 -8.55 -26.34 0.69
CA ALA A 190 -7.55 -25.74 1.57
C ALA A 190 -8.22 -24.94 2.71
N LEU A 191 -9.28 -24.21 2.42
CA LEU A 191 -10.07 -23.52 3.44
C LEU A 191 -10.77 -24.49 4.39
N GLN A 192 -11.26 -25.65 3.88
CA GLN A 192 -11.80 -26.71 4.73
C GLN A 192 -10.75 -27.29 5.70
N ALA A 193 -9.50 -27.40 5.27
CA ALA A 193 -8.39 -27.79 6.15
C ALA A 193 -8.11 -26.68 7.20
N ALA A 194 -8.18 -25.40 6.82
CA ALA A 194 -7.97 -24.26 7.69
C ALA A 194 -9.05 -24.10 8.80
N LEU A 195 -10.21 -24.78 8.70
CA LEU A 195 -11.17 -24.88 9.80
C LEU A 195 -10.60 -25.62 11.04
N LYS A 196 -9.45 -26.25 10.93
CA LYS A 196 -8.71 -26.92 12.00
C LYS A 196 -7.47 -26.15 12.44
N ASP A 197 -7.30 -24.91 11.99
CA ASP A 197 -6.15 -24.07 12.39
C ASP A 197 -6.11 -23.92 13.91
N ARG A 198 -4.90 -23.78 14.45
CA ARG A 198 -4.68 -23.56 15.90
C ARG A 198 -5.23 -22.23 16.40
N ASN A 199 -5.33 -21.20 15.51
CA ASN A 199 -5.84 -19.86 15.82
C ASN A 199 -7.33 -19.76 15.51
N ASP A 200 -8.11 -19.18 16.43
CA ASP A 200 -9.57 -19.07 16.34
C ASP A 200 -10.01 -18.14 15.21
N ASP A 201 -9.29 -17.04 14.99
CA ASP A 201 -9.62 -16.06 13.95
C ASP A 201 -9.38 -16.63 12.56
N VAL A 202 -8.31 -17.42 12.38
CA VAL A 202 -8.08 -18.15 11.12
C VAL A 202 -9.22 -19.14 10.84
N ARG A 203 -9.65 -19.93 11.85
CA ARG A 203 -10.78 -20.86 11.66
C ARG A 203 -12.08 -20.13 11.28
N LYS A 204 -12.37 -19.04 11.95
CA LYS A 204 -13.54 -18.19 11.69
C LYS A 204 -13.51 -17.63 10.27
N THR A 205 -12.39 -17.01 9.88
CA THR A 205 -12.21 -16.40 8.55
C THR A 205 -12.27 -17.44 7.44
N ALA A 206 -11.71 -18.64 7.66
CA ALA A 206 -11.80 -19.73 6.71
C ALA A 206 -13.25 -20.19 6.48
N LYS A 207 -14.06 -20.25 7.55
CA LYS A 207 -15.50 -20.57 7.45
C LYS A 207 -16.24 -19.51 6.62
N GLU A 208 -16.04 -18.23 6.92
CA GLU A 208 -16.65 -17.13 6.18
C GLU A 208 -16.24 -17.11 4.70
N ALA A 209 -14.98 -17.49 4.43
CA ALA A 209 -14.46 -17.59 3.06
C ALA A 209 -15.13 -18.72 2.27
N LEU A 210 -15.34 -19.90 2.90
CA LEU A 210 -16.08 -21.01 2.30
C LEU A 210 -17.51 -20.62 1.96
N GLU A 211 -18.23 -19.99 2.88
CA GLU A 211 -19.59 -19.51 2.63
C GLU A 211 -19.66 -18.55 1.43
N LYS A 212 -18.66 -17.67 1.27
CA LYS A 212 -18.58 -16.73 0.12
C LYS A 212 -18.35 -17.46 -1.21
N ILE A 213 -17.62 -18.58 -1.19
CA ILE A 213 -17.37 -19.41 -2.40
C ILE A 213 -18.64 -20.16 -2.78
N GLU A 214 -19.29 -20.85 -1.85
CA GLU A 214 -20.51 -21.63 -2.07
C GLU A 214 -21.68 -20.78 -2.60
N LEU A 215 -21.86 -19.56 -2.05
CA LEU A 215 -22.87 -18.61 -2.51
C LEU A 215 -22.67 -18.16 -3.97
N ARG A 216 -21.47 -18.28 -4.52
CA ARG A 216 -21.21 -18.01 -5.93
C ARG A 216 -21.71 -19.15 -6.80
N ASP A 217 -21.43 -20.38 -6.40
CA ASP A 217 -21.77 -21.56 -7.20
C ASP A 217 -23.31 -21.76 -7.31
N THR A 218 -24.04 -21.46 -6.24
CA THR A 218 -25.52 -21.51 -6.24
C THR A 218 -26.19 -20.43 -7.08
N ARG A 219 -25.51 -19.33 -7.43
CA ARG A 219 -26.05 -18.28 -8.32
C ARG A 219 -25.77 -18.53 -9.80
N LEU A 220 -24.92 -19.51 -10.11
CA LEU A 220 -24.53 -19.85 -11.47
C LEU A 220 -25.28 -21.09 -12.00
N GLN A 221 -26.07 -21.74 -11.14
CA GLN A 221 -27.06 -22.81 -11.45
C GLN A 221 -28.45 -22.21 -11.60
#